data_20ce5d5b7516d52db2824ee330c9f1ea
#
_entry.id   20ce5d5b7516d52db2824ee330c9f1ea
#
_cell.length_a   1.000
_cell.length_b   1.000
_cell.length_c   1.000
_cell.angle_alpha   90.00
_cell.angle_beta   90.00
_cell.angle_gamma   90.00
#
_symmetry.space_group_name_H-M   'P 1'
#
loop_
_entity.id
_entity.type
_entity.pdbx_description
1 polymer ?
#
loop_
_entity_poly.entity_id
_entity_poly.type
_entity_poly.pdbx_seq_one_letter_code
_entity_poly.pdbx_strand_id
1 'polypeptide(L)'
;MAQPGHGVLTDDARRSIEELLAGPDAEAARLYPGDDGSRQPAHTVYVPGDRYAPELTTQWGSAARAALQDGGGIEHLLEAHGLVPDAAECAVIGAQVLAKLEREPVEDLRIDFEDGYGDRGDAAEDDAVVAAARAVAVAGRAGQLPPYVGIRFKCFEPSTRARGLRTLDLFVTGLARDGDLPDGLVPTLPKVTTIAQVQAMVLACEHLERSLALAAGRLRFEIQVETPEAILGPDGTALIAPMLHAGAGRVSGLHYGTYDYSASLGIAAAYQSMAYQSMEHPAADHAKAVMQLAAAGTGVRISDGSTNVIPLGEPDAVDRAWAPHGRLVTRSLERGFYQGLDLHPAHLPSRFAATYAFFRASLPDVLGRLGADVAGREGAVLDEPATARSMAWFVLRGLDCGAVGSAEVTGASTGRSWSRWSDPSDVKAAEGMPELTVNGEGMRRRAPQHRRGRAPRRGPDRPAVPLLLRAGRVRGHLPGRVRWAAYVPGEQRADGSLTSHRPRRLHDHLLHFQQVEDRLHDTESTCRASGSPTSQTRAGRPTRTSDPDERSAPR
;
A
#
# COMPACT_ATOMS: atom_id res chain seq x y z
N MET A 1 27.19 -21.19 -49.83
CA MET A 1 26.60 -22.05 -48.81
C MET A 1 27.33 -21.81 -47.51
N ALA A 2 26.65 -21.35 -46.46
CA ALA A 2 27.25 -21.16 -45.14
C ALA A 2 27.72 -22.52 -44.59
N GLN A 3 28.92 -22.57 -43.99
CA GLN A 3 29.41 -23.79 -43.36
C GLN A 3 28.51 -24.14 -42.17
N PRO A 4 28.19 -25.43 -41.96
CA PRO A 4 27.44 -25.84 -40.79
C PRO A 4 28.13 -25.39 -39.48
N GLY A 5 27.43 -24.63 -38.63
CA GLY A 5 27.97 -24.13 -37.37
C GLY A 5 28.37 -22.64 -37.38
N HIS A 6 28.34 -21.94 -38.53
CA HIS A 6 28.58 -20.49 -38.58
C HIS A 6 27.28 -19.72 -38.76
N GLY A 7 26.97 -18.79 -37.87
CA GLY A 7 25.87 -17.85 -38.05
C GLY A 7 26.13 -16.88 -39.21
N VAL A 8 25.05 -16.22 -39.68
CA VAL A 8 25.11 -15.27 -40.81
C VAL A 8 25.24 -13.80 -40.38
N LEU A 9 25.07 -13.51 -39.09
CA LEU A 9 25.23 -12.16 -38.57
C LEU A 9 26.71 -11.77 -38.50
N THR A 10 27.07 -10.75 -39.26
CA THR A 10 28.42 -10.16 -39.24
C THR A 10 28.66 -9.40 -37.94
N ASP A 11 29.92 -9.11 -37.61
CA ASP A 11 30.26 -8.31 -36.42
C ASP A 11 29.74 -6.87 -36.53
N ASP A 12 29.65 -6.34 -37.76
CA ASP A 12 29.03 -5.02 -37.99
C ASP A 12 27.53 -5.06 -37.71
N ALA A 13 26.83 -6.11 -38.13
CA ALA A 13 25.41 -6.27 -37.83
C ALA A 13 25.15 -6.42 -36.30
N ARG A 14 26.02 -7.18 -35.64
CA ARG A 14 25.93 -7.30 -34.15
C ARG A 14 26.19 -5.98 -33.47
N ARG A 15 27.21 -5.22 -33.89
CA ARG A 15 27.51 -3.88 -33.35
C ARG A 15 26.35 -2.92 -33.54
N SER A 16 25.74 -2.89 -34.72
CA SER A 16 24.56 -2.07 -35.01
C SER A 16 23.36 -2.42 -34.13
N ILE A 17 23.18 -3.70 -33.79
CA ILE A 17 22.13 -4.15 -32.86
C ILE A 17 22.44 -3.67 -31.41
N GLU A 18 23.68 -3.83 -30.94
CA GLU A 18 24.10 -3.36 -29.63
C GLU A 18 23.94 -1.83 -29.49
N GLU A 19 24.36 -1.06 -30.50
CA GLU A 19 24.19 0.39 -30.54
C GLU A 19 22.72 0.81 -30.52
N LEU A 20 21.83 0.08 -31.17
CA LEU A 20 20.38 0.31 -31.17
C LEU A 20 19.77 0.09 -29.77
N LEU A 21 20.23 -0.94 -29.05
CA LEU A 21 19.67 -1.37 -27.77
C LEU A 21 20.28 -0.63 -26.57
N ALA A 22 21.51 -0.12 -26.69
CA ALA A 22 22.23 0.51 -25.56
C ALA A 22 21.44 1.64 -24.87
N GLY A 23 20.73 2.48 -25.62
CA GLY A 23 19.89 3.54 -25.07
C GLY A 23 18.66 3.01 -24.33
N PRO A 24 17.81 2.19 -24.98
CA PRO A 24 16.69 1.51 -24.33
C PRO A 24 17.08 0.69 -23.09
N ASP A 25 18.20 -0.03 -23.13
CA ASP A 25 18.69 -0.84 -22.00
C ASP A 25 19.06 0.05 -20.80
N ALA A 26 19.77 1.16 -21.05
CA ALA A 26 20.10 2.12 -19.99
C ALA A 26 18.84 2.74 -19.38
N GLU A 27 17.83 3.05 -20.19
CA GLU A 27 16.55 3.58 -19.73
C GLU A 27 15.76 2.52 -18.95
N ALA A 28 15.71 1.28 -19.43
CA ALA A 28 15.06 0.17 -18.72
C ALA A 28 15.71 -0.09 -17.35
N ALA A 29 17.05 -0.11 -17.27
CA ALA A 29 17.77 -0.25 -16.01
C ALA A 29 17.50 0.89 -15.02
N ARG A 30 17.24 2.10 -15.53
CA ARG A 30 16.88 3.26 -14.71
C ARG A 30 15.43 3.20 -14.21
N LEU A 31 14.50 2.75 -15.06
CA LEU A 31 13.07 2.70 -14.72
C LEU A 31 12.71 1.48 -13.88
N TYR A 32 13.42 0.38 -14.07
CA TYR A 32 13.17 -0.91 -13.43
C TYR A 32 14.42 -1.46 -12.74
N PRO A 33 14.88 -0.78 -11.66
CA PRO A 33 16.12 -1.17 -10.95
C PRO A 33 15.99 -2.48 -10.16
N GLY A 34 14.79 -3.05 -10.08
CA GLY A 34 14.51 -4.21 -9.23
C GLY A 34 14.30 -3.87 -7.77
N ASP A 35 14.10 -4.89 -6.94
CA ASP A 35 13.98 -4.75 -5.48
C ASP A 35 15.38 -4.59 -4.87
N ASP A 36 15.57 -3.60 -3.99
CA ASP A 36 16.85 -3.28 -3.36
C ASP A 36 17.15 -4.13 -2.11
N GLY A 37 16.30 -5.08 -1.80
CA GLY A 37 16.42 -5.93 -0.63
C GLY A 37 16.08 -5.26 0.69
N SER A 38 15.61 -4.02 0.70
CA SER A 38 15.21 -3.37 1.94
C SER A 38 13.96 -4.01 2.54
N ARG A 39 13.83 -3.96 3.87
CA ARG A 39 12.69 -4.53 4.57
C ARG A 39 11.38 -3.87 4.12
N GLN A 40 10.37 -4.69 3.80
CA GLN A 40 8.99 -4.25 3.65
C GLN A 40 8.22 -4.52 4.94
N PRO A 41 7.51 -3.52 5.53
CA PRO A 41 6.69 -3.77 6.71
C PRO A 41 5.50 -4.69 6.38
N ALA A 42 5.07 -5.49 7.37
CA ALA A 42 3.88 -6.33 7.23
C ALA A 42 2.58 -5.52 7.29
N HIS A 43 2.63 -4.35 7.93
CA HIS A 43 1.49 -3.44 8.01
C HIS A 43 1.91 -1.98 8.17
N THR A 44 0.98 -1.09 7.88
CA THR A 44 0.98 0.32 8.27
C THR A 44 -0.17 0.56 9.25
N VAL A 45 0.03 1.45 10.22
CA VAL A 45 -1.03 1.93 11.11
C VAL A 45 -1.15 3.44 11.02
N TYR A 46 -2.37 3.96 11.12
CA TYR A 46 -2.65 5.39 11.13
C TYR A 46 -3.15 5.83 12.50
N VAL A 47 -2.58 6.92 13.02
CA VAL A 47 -2.97 7.51 14.29
C VAL A 47 -3.19 9.01 14.12
N PRO A 48 -4.34 9.58 14.50
CA PRO A 48 -4.58 11.02 14.42
C PRO A 48 -3.47 11.83 15.09
N GLY A 49 -3.08 12.94 14.47
CA GLY A 49 -1.92 13.74 14.90
C GLY A 49 -1.99 14.24 16.33
N ASP A 50 -3.18 14.51 16.85
CA ASP A 50 -3.44 14.91 18.22
C ASP A 50 -3.38 13.77 19.27
N ARG A 51 -3.28 12.52 18.80
CA ARG A 51 -3.21 11.31 19.65
C ARG A 51 -1.85 10.64 19.65
N TYR A 52 -0.93 11.14 18.84
CA TYR A 52 0.42 10.56 18.82
C TYR A 52 1.22 10.97 20.05
N ALA A 53 1.83 9.98 20.70
CA ALA A 53 2.77 10.15 21.81
C ALA A 53 3.96 9.19 21.64
N PRO A 54 5.14 9.47 22.24
CA PRO A 54 6.32 8.61 22.09
C PRO A 54 6.09 7.15 22.48
N GLU A 55 5.22 6.91 23.46
CA GLU A 55 4.92 5.57 24.00
C GLU A 55 3.88 4.79 23.20
N LEU A 56 3.36 5.36 22.09
CA LEU A 56 2.24 4.81 21.34
C LEU A 56 2.46 3.36 20.92
N THR A 57 3.63 3.03 20.38
CA THR A 57 3.92 1.68 19.91
C THR A 57 3.88 0.65 21.04
N THR A 58 4.41 1.00 22.22
CA THR A 58 4.35 0.16 23.42
C THR A 58 2.91 -0.01 23.92
N GLN A 59 2.13 1.07 23.90
CA GLN A 59 0.71 1.03 24.27
C GLN A 59 -0.09 0.13 23.31
N TRP A 60 0.17 0.24 22.01
CA TRP A 60 -0.46 -0.61 20.99
C TRP A 60 -0.11 -2.09 21.20
N GLY A 61 1.15 -2.40 21.48
CA GLY A 61 1.57 -3.77 21.77
C GLY A 61 0.90 -4.35 23.01
N SER A 62 0.77 -3.55 24.07
CA SER A 62 0.08 -3.96 25.30
C SER A 62 -1.41 -4.19 25.07
N ALA A 63 -2.08 -3.27 24.35
CA ALA A 63 -3.49 -3.39 24.02
C ALA A 63 -3.76 -4.60 23.07
N ALA A 64 -2.86 -4.86 22.11
CA ALA A 64 -2.95 -6.00 21.22
C ALA A 64 -2.84 -7.34 21.98
N ARG A 65 -1.89 -7.44 22.93
CA ARG A 65 -1.76 -8.65 23.76
C ARG A 65 -2.98 -8.87 24.65
N ALA A 66 -3.53 -7.80 25.23
CA ALA A 66 -4.77 -7.88 26.00
C ALA A 66 -5.93 -8.37 25.12
N ALA A 67 -6.11 -7.78 23.93
CA ALA A 67 -7.15 -8.19 23.00
C ALA A 67 -7.02 -9.67 22.59
N LEU A 68 -5.79 -10.18 22.37
CA LEU A 68 -5.56 -11.58 22.09
C LEU A 68 -5.95 -12.48 23.26
N GLN A 69 -5.59 -12.08 24.49
CA GLN A 69 -5.91 -12.84 25.69
C GLN A 69 -7.42 -12.86 25.95
N ASP A 70 -8.07 -11.70 25.89
CA ASP A 70 -9.51 -11.54 26.11
C ASP A 70 -10.34 -12.27 25.05
N GLY A 71 -9.82 -12.36 23.83
CA GLY A 71 -10.43 -13.10 22.70
C GLY A 71 -10.14 -14.59 22.66
N GLY A 72 -9.66 -15.19 23.76
CA GLY A 72 -9.48 -16.64 23.85
C GLY A 72 -8.09 -17.18 23.46
N GLY A 73 -7.15 -16.29 23.14
CA GLY A 73 -5.76 -16.65 22.84
C GLY A 73 -5.50 -17.05 21.38
N ILE A 74 -4.27 -17.54 21.13
CA ILE A 74 -3.81 -17.78 19.76
C ILE A 74 -4.51 -18.97 19.07
N GLU A 75 -4.80 -20.00 19.82
CA GLU A 75 -5.47 -21.20 19.29
C GLU A 75 -6.85 -20.84 18.75
N HIS A 76 -7.64 -20.14 19.56
CA HIS A 76 -8.96 -19.66 19.16
C HIS A 76 -8.89 -18.68 17.98
N LEU A 77 -7.92 -17.78 17.98
CA LEU A 77 -7.71 -16.84 16.86
C LEU A 77 -7.41 -17.56 15.55
N LEU A 78 -6.52 -18.58 15.56
CA LEU A 78 -6.20 -19.36 14.37
C LEU A 78 -7.41 -20.17 13.89
N GLU A 79 -8.20 -20.73 14.81
CA GLU A 79 -9.46 -21.40 14.49
C GLU A 79 -10.47 -20.44 13.83
N ALA A 80 -10.61 -19.22 14.37
CA ALA A 80 -11.45 -18.16 13.78
C ALA A 80 -11.02 -17.78 12.37
N HIS A 81 -9.72 -17.88 12.05
CA HIS A 81 -9.19 -17.69 10.69
C HIS A 81 -9.44 -18.88 9.76
N GLY A 82 -9.97 -20.01 10.26
CA GLY A 82 -10.10 -21.26 9.52
C GLY A 82 -8.77 -22.00 9.34
N LEU A 83 -7.76 -21.66 10.15
CA LEU A 83 -6.44 -22.27 10.16
C LEU A 83 -6.38 -23.26 11.33
N VAL A 84 -6.03 -24.52 11.04
CA VAL A 84 -5.91 -25.58 12.06
C VAL A 84 -4.51 -26.19 11.93
N PRO A 85 -3.46 -25.48 12.33
CA PRO A 85 -2.11 -26.07 12.39
C PRO A 85 -2.07 -27.15 13.46
N ASP A 86 -1.08 -28.04 13.38
CA ASP A 86 -0.87 -28.98 14.50
C ASP A 86 -0.48 -28.22 15.79
N ALA A 87 -0.58 -28.90 16.93
CA ALA A 87 -0.36 -28.26 18.23
C ALA A 87 1.06 -27.69 18.40
N ALA A 88 2.06 -28.30 17.76
CA ALA A 88 3.44 -27.81 17.82
C ALA A 88 3.59 -26.53 17.00
N GLU A 89 3.03 -26.49 15.81
CA GLU A 89 3.06 -25.31 14.94
C GLU A 89 2.23 -24.15 15.52
N CYS A 90 1.06 -24.46 16.11
CA CYS A 90 0.26 -23.49 16.83
C CYS A 90 1.05 -22.83 17.97
N ALA A 91 1.77 -23.62 18.77
CA ALA A 91 2.62 -23.11 19.85
C ALA A 91 3.75 -22.20 19.32
N VAL A 92 4.37 -22.56 18.18
CA VAL A 92 5.42 -21.75 17.55
C VAL A 92 4.85 -20.42 17.07
N ILE A 93 3.75 -20.42 16.31
CA ILE A 93 3.08 -19.20 15.84
C ILE A 93 2.71 -18.33 17.04
N GLY A 94 2.11 -18.91 18.09
CA GLY A 94 1.72 -18.18 19.28
C GLY A 94 2.88 -17.49 19.98
N ALA A 95 3.98 -18.20 20.18
CA ALA A 95 5.18 -17.64 20.80
C ALA A 95 5.77 -16.49 19.96
N GLN A 96 5.81 -16.66 18.65
CA GLN A 96 6.32 -15.64 17.73
C GLN A 96 5.42 -14.41 17.68
N VAL A 97 4.09 -14.58 17.63
CA VAL A 97 3.13 -13.45 17.67
C VAL A 97 3.26 -12.67 18.97
N LEU A 98 3.30 -13.34 20.13
CA LEU A 98 3.46 -12.68 21.41
C LEU A 98 4.79 -11.91 21.51
N ALA A 99 5.90 -12.53 21.08
CA ALA A 99 7.19 -11.88 21.04
C ALA A 99 7.21 -10.66 20.08
N LYS A 100 6.49 -10.74 18.97
CA LYS A 100 6.34 -9.63 18.03
C LYS A 100 5.54 -8.48 18.63
N LEU A 101 4.41 -8.76 19.25
CA LEU A 101 3.57 -7.76 19.91
C LEU A 101 4.27 -7.08 21.10
N GLU A 102 5.25 -7.75 21.72
CA GLU A 102 6.06 -7.18 22.79
C GLU A 102 7.19 -6.29 22.26
N ARG A 103 7.93 -6.78 21.28
CA ARG A 103 9.18 -6.15 20.82
C ARG A 103 8.95 -5.08 19.75
N GLU A 104 8.07 -5.35 18.79
CA GLU A 104 7.86 -4.53 17.59
C GLU A 104 6.42 -4.67 17.08
N PRO A 105 5.42 -4.22 17.86
CA PRO A 105 4.02 -4.37 17.51
C PRO A 105 3.60 -3.57 16.27
N VAL A 106 4.27 -2.47 15.99
CA VAL A 106 4.05 -1.59 14.85
C VAL A 106 5.32 -1.55 14.02
N GLU A 107 5.21 -1.86 12.72
CA GLU A 107 6.34 -1.81 11.79
C GLU A 107 6.39 -0.52 10.99
N ASP A 108 5.24 0.09 10.74
CA ASP A 108 5.11 1.32 9.97
C ASP A 108 3.97 2.19 10.52
N LEU A 109 4.30 3.42 10.88
CA LEU A 109 3.37 4.37 11.52
C LEU A 109 3.19 5.61 10.68
N ARG A 110 1.94 5.99 10.40
CA ARG A 110 1.57 7.29 9.85
C ARG A 110 0.81 8.11 10.88
N ILE A 111 1.39 9.24 11.25
CA ILE A 111 0.71 10.26 12.04
C ILE A 111 -0.19 11.03 11.09
N ASP A 112 -1.48 10.92 11.28
CA ASP A 112 -2.49 11.35 10.32
C ASP A 112 -2.97 12.78 10.58
N PHE A 113 -2.78 13.64 9.61
CA PHE A 113 -3.27 15.02 9.56
C PHE A 113 -4.31 15.21 8.44
N GLU A 114 -4.83 14.10 7.88
CA GLU A 114 -5.84 14.11 6.83
C GLU A 114 -7.19 13.65 7.38
N ASP A 115 -7.79 12.56 6.89
CA ASP A 115 -9.13 12.13 7.26
C ASP A 115 -9.29 11.79 8.75
N GLY A 116 -8.32 11.13 9.36
CA GLY A 116 -8.39 10.76 10.78
C GLY A 116 -8.22 11.96 11.73
N TYR A 117 -7.56 13.03 11.29
CA TYR A 117 -7.46 14.27 12.04
C TYR A 117 -8.65 15.20 11.79
N GLY A 118 -9.09 15.28 10.54
CA GLY A 118 -10.16 16.15 10.09
C GLY A 118 -9.76 17.62 9.98
N ASP A 119 -10.77 18.52 9.95
CA ASP A 119 -10.55 19.97 9.93
C ASP A 119 -10.78 20.56 11.33
N ARG A 120 -9.69 21.07 11.90
CA ARG A 120 -9.69 21.72 13.24
C ARG A 120 -9.18 23.16 13.16
N GLY A 121 -8.99 23.69 11.97
CA GLY A 121 -8.41 24.99 11.69
C GLY A 121 -6.87 24.99 11.69
N ASP A 122 -6.31 25.93 10.97
CA ASP A 122 -4.87 26.00 10.65
C ASP A 122 -3.97 26.06 11.89
N ALA A 123 -4.34 26.87 12.89
CA ALA A 123 -3.53 27.04 14.10
C ALA A 123 -3.46 25.75 14.94
N ALA A 124 -4.58 25.06 15.08
CA ALA A 124 -4.63 23.81 15.84
C ALA A 124 -3.84 22.70 15.14
N GLU A 125 -3.89 22.66 13.81
CA GLU A 125 -3.10 21.69 13.03
C GLU A 125 -1.60 22.03 13.10
N ASP A 126 -1.20 23.29 13.02
CA ASP A 126 0.19 23.72 13.20
C ASP A 126 0.75 23.27 14.55
N ASP A 127 0.01 23.51 15.64
CA ASP A 127 0.42 23.12 16.99
C ASP A 127 0.55 21.60 17.11
N ALA A 128 -0.41 20.84 16.57
CA ALA A 128 -0.38 19.38 16.58
C ALA A 128 0.80 18.81 15.76
N VAL A 129 1.10 19.39 14.59
CA VAL A 129 2.23 18.98 13.75
C VAL A 129 3.56 19.21 14.46
N VAL A 130 3.74 20.38 15.07
CA VAL A 130 4.96 20.70 15.85
C VAL A 130 5.10 19.76 17.05
N ALA A 131 4.01 19.46 17.76
CA ALA A 131 4.01 18.52 18.87
C ALA A 131 4.37 17.10 18.41
N ALA A 132 3.80 16.64 17.28
CA ALA A 132 4.09 15.33 16.71
C ALA A 132 5.56 15.21 16.25
N ALA A 133 6.12 16.22 15.60
CA ALA A 133 7.52 16.23 15.20
C ALA A 133 8.46 16.09 16.41
N ARG A 134 8.19 16.84 17.49
CA ARG A 134 8.94 16.73 18.75
C ARG A 134 8.82 15.34 19.39
N ALA A 135 7.60 14.78 19.40
CA ALA A 135 7.35 13.44 19.96
C ALA A 135 8.10 12.35 19.17
N VAL A 136 8.14 12.45 17.84
CA VAL A 136 8.96 11.55 16.98
C VAL A 136 10.44 11.69 17.31
N ALA A 137 10.96 12.91 17.45
CA ALA A 137 12.35 13.13 17.82
C ALA A 137 12.69 12.58 19.22
N VAL A 138 11.76 12.68 20.19
CA VAL A 138 11.91 12.09 21.53
C VAL A 138 11.94 10.56 21.43
N ALA A 139 10.98 9.95 20.74
CA ALA A 139 10.91 8.51 20.56
C ALA A 139 12.16 7.98 19.83
N GLY A 140 12.68 8.72 18.83
CA GLY A 140 13.91 8.37 18.10
C GLY A 140 15.12 8.32 19.01
N ARG A 141 15.33 9.31 19.86
CA ARG A 141 16.42 9.33 20.85
C ARG A 141 16.30 8.20 21.88
N ALA A 142 15.09 7.76 22.18
CA ALA A 142 14.82 6.66 23.09
C ALA A 142 14.89 5.27 22.43
N GLY A 143 15.09 5.18 21.10
CA GLY A 143 15.07 3.91 20.36
C GLY A 143 13.67 3.25 20.32
N GLN A 144 12.60 4.05 20.42
CA GLN A 144 11.21 3.58 20.50
C GLN A 144 10.44 3.75 19.18
N LEU A 145 11.07 4.29 18.14
CA LEU A 145 10.43 4.42 16.84
C LEU A 145 10.26 3.04 16.19
N PRO A 146 9.14 2.83 15.46
CA PRO A 146 9.04 1.71 14.55
C PRO A 146 10.05 1.87 13.39
N PRO A 147 10.35 0.79 12.65
CA PRO A 147 11.24 0.84 11.49
C PRO A 147 10.90 1.92 10.49
N TYR A 148 9.61 2.19 10.29
CA TYR A 148 9.11 3.26 9.42
C TYR A 148 8.16 4.16 10.17
N VAL A 149 8.32 5.47 9.97
CA VAL A 149 7.46 6.50 10.56
C VAL A 149 7.30 7.66 9.58
N GLY A 150 6.15 8.28 9.56
CA GLY A 150 5.90 9.45 8.74
C GLY A 150 4.57 10.09 9.06
N ILE A 151 4.14 10.99 8.19
CA ILE A 151 2.84 11.64 8.28
C ILE A 151 2.02 11.39 7.03
N ARG A 152 0.69 11.35 7.17
CA ARG A 152 -0.23 11.60 6.07
C ARG A 152 -0.75 13.02 6.24
N PHE A 153 -0.47 13.87 5.29
CA PHE A 153 -0.90 15.28 5.26
C PHE A 153 -2.05 15.45 4.26
N LYS A 154 -2.78 16.59 4.33
CA LYS A 154 -3.89 16.88 3.41
C LYS A 154 -3.44 16.88 1.95
N CYS A 155 -4.27 16.35 1.06
CA CYS A 155 -3.98 16.13 -0.36
C CYS A 155 -3.64 17.43 -1.13
N PHE A 156 -3.08 17.27 -2.34
CA PHE A 156 -2.70 18.42 -3.19
C PHE A 156 -3.81 18.92 -4.11
N GLU A 157 -5.06 18.72 -3.71
CA GLU A 157 -6.19 19.41 -4.36
C GLU A 157 -6.17 20.92 -4.09
N PRO A 158 -6.77 21.76 -4.96
CA PRO A 158 -6.73 23.21 -4.82
C PRO A 158 -7.17 23.73 -3.46
N SER A 159 -8.15 23.11 -2.83
CA SER A 159 -8.73 23.51 -1.54
C SER A 159 -7.83 23.20 -0.34
N THR A 160 -7.01 22.15 -0.42
CA THR A 160 -6.24 21.60 0.71
C THR A 160 -4.72 21.71 0.53
N ARG A 161 -4.27 21.97 -0.68
CA ARG A 161 -2.83 22.01 -1.05
C ARG A 161 -1.98 22.90 -0.14
N ALA A 162 -2.44 24.12 0.12
CA ALA A 162 -1.68 25.07 0.93
C ALA A 162 -1.50 24.53 2.36
N ARG A 163 -2.54 23.91 2.92
CA ARG A 163 -2.50 23.30 4.24
C ARG A 163 -1.60 22.07 4.25
N GLY A 164 -1.75 21.19 3.27
CA GLY A 164 -0.93 19.98 3.16
C GLY A 164 0.58 20.28 3.03
N LEU A 165 0.95 21.24 2.19
CA LEU A 165 2.34 21.70 2.05
C LEU A 165 2.88 22.27 3.37
N ARG A 166 2.07 23.07 4.09
CA ARG A 166 2.48 23.63 5.37
C ARG A 166 2.68 22.54 6.44
N THR A 167 1.80 21.56 6.50
CA THR A 167 1.91 20.41 7.42
C THR A 167 3.20 19.63 7.14
N LEU A 168 3.49 19.32 5.88
CA LEU A 168 4.72 18.63 5.47
C LEU A 168 5.97 19.43 5.86
N ASP A 169 5.98 20.74 5.56
CA ASP A 169 7.10 21.63 5.86
C ASP A 169 7.36 21.70 7.38
N LEU A 170 6.34 21.99 8.18
CA LEU A 170 6.46 22.08 9.63
C LEU A 170 6.97 20.78 10.26
N PHE A 171 6.47 19.64 9.80
CA PHE A 171 6.89 18.34 10.32
C PHE A 171 8.35 18.03 10.01
N VAL A 172 8.75 18.11 8.73
CA VAL A 172 10.11 17.79 8.31
C VAL A 172 11.11 18.80 8.90
N THR A 173 10.77 20.09 8.91
CA THR A 173 11.60 21.14 9.51
C THR A 173 11.73 20.94 11.02
N GLY A 174 10.65 20.57 11.72
CA GLY A 174 10.67 20.28 13.14
C GLY A 174 11.60 19.12 13.47
N LEU A 175 11.51 18.02 12.74
CA LEU A 175 12.41 16.87 12.90
C LEU A 175 13.87 17.24 12.68
N ALA A 176 14.17 17.94 11.59
CA ALA A 176 15.55 18.33 11.25
C ALA A 176 16.19 19.30 12.27
N ARG A 177 15.38 20.09 12.98
CA ARG A 177 15.85 20.99 14.05
C ARG A 177 16.08 20.28 15.38
N ASP A 178 15.27 19.28 15.68
CA ASP A 178 15.30 18.57 16.96
C ASP A 178 16.24 17.35 16.96
N GLY A 179 16.83 17.01 15.80
CA GLY A 179 17.77 15.90 15.64
C GLY A 179 17.92 15.47 14.19
N ASP A 180 18.39 14.23 13.98
CA ASP A 180 18.44 13.64 12.65
C ASP A 180 17.08 13.09 12.23
N LEU A 181 16.79 13.19 10.93
CA LEU A 181 15.60 12.55 10.35
C LEU A 181 15.69 11.02 10.52
N PRO A 182 14.63 10.36 11.02
CA PRO A 182 14.59 8.90 11.09
C PRO A 182 14.90 8.26 9.73
N ASP A 183 15.70 7.20 9.71
CA ASP A 183 16.07 6.52 8.45
C ASP A 183 14.84 6.05 7.66
N GLY A 184 13.85 5.54 8.36
CA GLY A 184 12.57 5.11 7.80
C GLY A 184 11.51 6.21 7.67
N LEU A 185 11.90 7.49 7.58
CA LEU A 185 10.95 8.59 7.38
C LEU A 185 10.27 8.49 6.00
N VAL A 186 8.94 8.33 5.99
CA VAL A 186 8.13 8.22 4.76
C VAL A 186 6.81 9.00 4.92
N PRO A 187 6.69 10.22 4.36
CA PRO A 187 5.41 10.90 4.24
C PRO A 187 4.51 10.24 3.19
N THR A 188 3.19 10.31 3.40
CA THR A 188 2.17 9.79 2.47
C THR A 188 1.50 10.93 1.72
N LEU A 189 1.50 10.86 0.39
CA LEU A 189 0.75 11.75 -0.50
C LEU A 189 -0.61 11.11 -0.83
N PRO A 190 -1.72 11.60 -0.23
CA PRO A 190 -3.05 11.02 -0.43
C PRO A 190 -3.76 11.60 -1.66
N LYS A 191 -4.82 10.91 -2.11
CA LYS A 191 -5.82 11.36 -3.09
C LYS A 191 -5.20 11.94 -4.38
N VAL A 192 -4.21 11.22 -4.93
CA VAL A 192 -3.50 11.66 -6.13
C VAL A 192 -4.36 11.41 -7.37
N THR A 193 -4.62 12.47 -8.14
CA THR A 193 -5.43 12.42 -9.36
C THR A 193 -4.62 12.75 -10.63
N THR A 194 -3.44 13.35 -10.50
CA THR A 194 -2.63 13.81 -11.64
C THR A 194 -1.14 13.57 -11.44
N ILE A 195 -0.41 13.38 -12.54
CA ILE A 195 1.05 13.29 -12.55
C ILE A 195 1.68 14.57 -11.96
N ALA A 196 1.07 15.72 -12.20
CA ALA A 196 1.57 17.02 -11.71
C ALA A 196 1.61 17.11 -10.17
N GLN A 197 0.70 16.44 -9.45
CA GLN A 197 0.73 16.37 -7.98
C GLN A 197 1.95 15.59 -7.47
N VAL A 198 2.34 14.51 -8.16
CA VAL A 198 3.56 13.76 -7.83
C VAL A 198 4.80 14.61 -8.11
N GLN A 199 4.85 15.30 -9.25
CA GLN A 199 5.93 16.23 -9.57
C GLN A 199 6.03 17.38 -8.56
N ALA A 200 4.89 17.89 -8.09
CA ALA A 200 4.85 18.91 -7.04
C ALA A 200 5.41 18.38 -5.70
N MET A 201 5.13 17.12 -5.36
CA MET A 201 5.72 16.47 -4.17
C MET A 201 7.23 16.32 -4.30
N VAL A 202 7.73 15.89 -5.47
CA VAL A 202 9.18 15.85 -5.75
C VAL A 202 9.82 17.23 -5.54
N LEU A 203 9.20 18.28 -6.11
CA LEU A 203 9.67 19.65 -5.95
C LEU A 203 9.68 20.11 -4.50
N ALA A 204 8.65 19.78 -3.72
CA ALA A 204 8.60 20.06 -2.28
C ALA A 204 9.74 19.35 -1.52
N CYS A 205 9.98 18.06 -1.79
CA CYS A 205 11.10 17.32 -1.21
C CYS A 205 12.45 17.97 -1.54
N GLU A 206 12.69 18.36 -2.79
CA GLU A 206 13.93 19.02 -3.20
C GLU A 206 14.13 20.38 -2.53
N HIS A 207 13.06 21.15 -2.34
CA HIS A 207 13.14 22.43 -1.63
C HIS A 207 13.46 22.24 -0.15
N LEU A 208 12.81 21.28 0.51
CA LEU A 208 13.09 20.93 1.91
C LEU A 208 14.53 20.43 2.07
N GLU A 209 15.00 19.52 1.22
CA GLU A 209 16.36 19.00 1.26
C GLU A 209 17.41 20.12 1.13
N ARG A 210 17.23 21.03 0.18
CA ARG A 210 18.15 22.18 0.00
C ARG A 210 18.12 23.12 1.20
N SER A 211 16.92 23.46 1.71
CA SER A 211 16.76 24.42 2.80
C SER A 211 17.28 23.88 4.14
N LEU A 212 17.21 22.56 4.33
CA LEU A 212 17.63 21.88 5.55
C LEU A 212 19.03 21.24 5.43
N ALA A 213 19.73 21.48 4.31
CA ALA A 213 21.05 20.90 4.01
C ALA A 213 21.10 19.36 4.06
N LEU A 214 19.99 18.72 3.71
CA LEU A 214 19.89 17.26 3.62
C LEU A 214 20.49 16.76 2.30
N ALA A 215 20.88 15.49 2.28
CA ALA A 215 21.35 14.87 1.04
C ALA A 215 20.21 14.81 0.00
N ALA A 216 20.55 15.02 -1.26
CA ALA A 216 19.59 14.92 -2.37
C ALA A 216 19.01 13.48 -2.42
N GLY A 217 17.68 13.36 -2.51
CA GLY A 217 16.98 12.07 -2.49
C GLY A 217 16.76 11.49 -1.09
N ARG A 218 17.08 12.21 -0.01
CA ARG A 218 16.86 11.77 1.36
C ARG A 218 15.38 11.65 1.70
N LEU A 219 14.55 12.56 1.19
CA LEU A 219 13.11 12.53 1.37
C LEU A 219 12.46 11.66 0.28
N ARG A 220 11.96 10.51 0.71
CA ARG A 220 11.12 9.62 -0.10
C ARG A 220 9.69 9.72 0.41
N PHE A 221 8.73 9.32 -0.40
CA PHE A 221 7.31 9.35 -0.04
C PHE A 221 6.58 8.17 -0.66
N GLU A 222 5.41 7.86 -0.15
CA GLU A 222 4.48 6.90 -0.73
C GLU A 222 3.25 7.59 -1.31
N ILE A 223 2.58 6.94 -2.24
CA ILE A 223 1.34 7.40 -2.86
C ILE A 223 0.19 6.54 -2.35
N GLN A 224 -0.85 7.18 -1.82
CA GLN A 224 -2.11 6.51 -1.53
C GLN A 224 -2.97 6.49 -2.80
N VAL A 225 -3.22 5.29 -3.32
CA VAL A 225 -3.98 5.03 -4.55
C VAL A 225 -5.44 4.81 -4.17
N GLU A 226 -6.23 5.87 -4.28
CA GLU A 226 -7.61 5.90 -3.78
C GLU A 226 -8.56 6.73 -4.64
N THR A 227 -8.09 7.10 -5.83
CA THR A 227 -8.87 7.84 -6.83
C THR A 227 -8.99 7.04 -8.12
N PRO A 228 -10.14 7.05 -8.80
CA PRO A 228 -10.31 6.37 -10.08
C PRO A 228 -9.32 6.86 -11.14
N GLU A 229 -8.98 8.16 -11.13
CA GLU A 229 -8.06 8.79 -12.07
C GLU A 229 -6.64 8.21 -11.99
N ALA A 230 -6.20 7.79 -10.80
CA ALA A 230 -4.90 7.14 -10.66
C ALA A 230 -4.87 5.78 -11.39
N ILE A 231 -6.00 5.09 -11.47
CA ILE A 231 -6.13 3.79 -12.12
C ILE A 231 -6.37 3.93 -13.62
N LEU A 232 -7.27 4.82 -14.01
CA LEU A 232 -7.62 5.05 -15.42
C LEU A 232 -7.73 6.55 -15.69
N GLY A 233 -6.77 7.09 -16.40
CA GLY A 233 -6.74 8.49 -16.80
C GLY A 233 -7.75 8.84 -17.89
N PRO A 234 -7.93 10.14 -18.17
CA PRO A 234 -8.91 10.62 -19.13
C PRO A 234 -8.62 10.20 -20.58
N ASP A 235 -7.41 9.78 -20.86
CA ASP A 235 -6.96 9.25 -22.16
C ASP A 235 -7.02 7.70 -22.24
N GLY A 236 -7.50 7.05 -21.18
CA GLY A 236 -7.57 5.59 -21.08
C GLY A 236 -6.27 4.92 -20.64
N THR A 237 -5.24 5.68 -20.25
CA THR A 237 -3.99 5.10 -19.73
C THR A 237 -4.08 4.81 -18.23
N ALA A 238 -3.32 3.82 -17.75
CA ALA A 238 -3.15 3.55 -16.33
C ALA A 238 -2.18 4.59 -15.73
N LEU A 239 -2.72 5.71 -15.21
CA LEU A 239 -1.92 6.86 -14.76
C LEU A 239 -0.95 6.53 -13.62
N ILE A 240 -1.20 5.51 -12.81
CA ILE A 240 -0.31 5.15 -11.70
C ILE A 240 1.11 4.81 -12.17
N ALA A 241 1.30 4.23 -13.36
CA ALA A 241 2.62 3.93 -13.89
C ALA A 241 3.43 5.22 -14.21
N PRO A 242 2.94 6.17 -15.04
CA PRO A 242 3.65 7.44 -15.23
C PRO A 242 3.74 8.29 -13.95
N MET A 243 2.78 8.23 -13.00
CA MET A 243 2.89 8.86 -11.69
C MET A 243 4.09 8.32 -10.91
N LEU A 244 4.28 7.00 -10.88
CA LEU A 244 5.39 6.37 -10.19
C LEU A 244 6.73 6.86 -10.75
N HIS A 245 6.90 6.86 -12.07
CA HIS A 245 8.12 7.33 -12.73
C HIS A 245 8.34 8.84 -12.58
N ALA A 246 7.26 9.65 -12.53
CA ALA A 246 7.35 11.07 -12.25
C ALA A 246 7.86 11.38 -10.83
N GLY A 247 7.83 10.42 -9.93
CA GLY A 247 8.41 10.49 -8.60
C GLY A 247 9.94 10.53 -8.55
N ALA A 248 10.63 10.42 -9.69
CA ALA A 248 12.08 10.55 -9.83
C ALA A 248 12.87 9.66 -8.84
N GLY A 249 12.41 8.43 -8.60
CA GLY A 249 13.00 7.47 -7.67
C GLY A 249 12.68 7.74 -6.18
N ARG A 250 11.82 8.72 -5.88
CA ARG A 250 11.43 9.05 -4.49
C ARG A 250 10.21 8.29 -4.01
N VAL A 251 9.40 7.72 -4.91
CA VAL A 251 8.25 6.89 -4.52
C VAL A 251 8.75 5.59 -3.90
N SER A 252 8.37 5.33 -2.65
CA SER A 252 8.77 4.13 -1.90
C SER A 252 7.68 3.08 -1.82
N GLY A 253 6.41 3.48 -1.97
CA GLY A 253 5.26 2.59 -1.85
C GLY A 253 4.03 3.12 -2.57
N LEU A 254 3.15 2.19 -2.96
CA LEU A 254 1.78 2.43 -3.41
C LEU A 254 0.84 1.75 -2.42
N HIS A 255 -0.05 2.51 -1.80
CA HIS A 255 -0.99 2.03 -0.80
C HIS A 255 -2.41 2.12 -1.32
N TYR A 256 -3.15 1.00 -1.34
CA TYR A 256 -4.54 0.98 -1.77
C TYR A 256 -5.45 1.59 -0.71
N GLY A 257 -6.15 2.66 -1.05
CA GLY A 257 -7.10 3.35 -0.17
C GLY A 257 -8.52 2.84 -0.36
N THR A 258 -8.93 1.89 0.47
CA THR A 258 -10.18 1.11 0.33
C THR A 258 -11.44 1.97 0.26
N TYR A 259 -11.55 2.94 1.15
CA TYR A 259 -12.81 3.67 1.40
C TYR A 259 -13.05 4.75 0.37
N ASP A 260 -12.10 5.63 0.15
CA ASP A 260 -12.18 6.72 -0.82
C ASP A 260 -12.33 6.18 -2.25
N TYR A 261 -11.59 5.11 -2.60
CA TYR A 261 -11.71 4.48 -3.91
C TYR A 261 -13.13 3.91 -4.13
N SER A 262 -13.67 3.19 -3.16
CA SER A 262 -15.02 2.63 -3.24
C SER A 262 -16.08 3.70 -3.33
N ALA A 263 -15.96 4.77 -2.53
CA ALA A 263 -16.87 5.90 -2.55
C ALA A 263 -16.86 6.64 -3.89
N SER A 264 -15.65 6.87 -4.44
CA SER A 264 -15.48 7.54 -5.75
C SER A 264 -16.08 6.76 -6.91
N LEU A 265 -16.23 5.45 -6.78
CA LEU A 265 -16.91 4.59 -7.76
C LEU A 265 -18.44 4.56 -7.59
N GLY A 266 -19.01 5.37 -6.68
CA GLY A 266 -20.45 5.42 -6.42
C GLY A 266 -20.98 4.17 -5.72
N ILE A 267 -20.15 3.40 -5.03
CA ILE A 267 -20.58 2.27 -4.21
C ILE A 267 -21.35 2.83 -3.02
N ALA A 268 -22.65 2.45 -2.89
CA ALA A 268 -23.56 3.06 -1.95
C ALA A 268 -23.11 2.92 -0.49
N ALA A 269 -23.06 4.05 0.23
CA ALA A 269 -22.64 4.11 1.63
C ALA A 269 -23.50 3.25 2.58
N ALA A 270 -24.78 3.07 2.27
CA ALA A 270 -25.68 2.18 3.02
C ALA A 270 -25.20 0.71 3.01
N TYR A 271 -24.36 0.36 2.06
CA TYR A 271 -23.75 -0.95 1.89
C TYR A 271 -22.24 -0.92 2.19
N GLN A 272 -21.72 0.12 2.81
CA GLN A 272 -20.36 0.20 3.34
C GLN A 272 -20.17 -0.76 4.54
N SER A 273 -20.86 -1.89 4.49
CA SER A 273 -20.46 -3.06 5.27
C SER A 273 -19.27 -3.72 4.57
N MET A 274 -18.53 -4.55 5.28
CA MET A 274 -17.42 -5.35 4.76
C MET A 274 -17.66 -5.97 3.37
N ALA A 275 -18.92 -6.27 3.02
CA ALA A 275 -19.27 -6.88 1.74
C ALA A 275 -19.09 -5.95 0.53
N TYR A 276 -19.19 -4.64 0.70
CA TYR A 276 -19.20 -3.68 -0.42
C TYR A 276 -17.93 -2.84 -0.54
N GLN A 277 -17.26 -2.56 0.58
CA GLN A 277 -15.93 -1.93 0.60
C GLN A 277 -14.82 -2.94 0.90
N SER A 278 -15.08 -4.22 0.66
CA SER A 278 -14.11 -5.27 0.89
C SER A 278 -12.90 -5.13 -0.04
N MET A 279 -11.72 -5.43 0.50
CA MET A 279 -10.50 -5.57 -0.28
C MET A 279 -10.57 -6.65 -1.37
N GLU A 280 -11.59 -7.50 -1.36
CA GLU A 280 -11.86 -8.53 -2.38
C GLU A 280 -12.95 -8.13 -3.40
N HIS A 281 -13.50 -6.90 -3.29
CA HIS A 281 -14.43 -6.41 -4.29
C HIS A 281 -13.77 -6.37 -5.68
N PRO A 282 -14.46 -6.74 -6.78
CA PRO A 282 -13.85 -6.77 -8.12
C PRO A 282 -13.20 -5.44 -8.54
N ALA A 283 -13.78 -4.30 -8.15
CA ALA A 283 -13.18 -2.98 -8.41
C ALA A 283 -11.87 -2.77 -7.64
N ALA A 284 -11.80 -3.23 -6.38
CA ALA A 284 -10.58 -3.21 -5.58
C ALA A 284 -9.50 -4.13 -6.19
N ASP A 285 -9.89 -5.33 -6.61
CA ASP A 285 -8.98 -6.26 -7.26
C ASP A 285 -8.42 -5.71 -8.58
N HIS A 286 -9.25 -5.02 -9.36
CA HIS A 286 -8.79 -4.35 -10.59
C HIS A 286 -7.76 -3.27 -10.27
N ALA A 287 -8.04 -2.36 -9.34
CA ALA A 287 -7.10 -1.31 -8.94
C ALA A 287 -5.77 -1.89 -8.45
N LYS A 288 -5.83 -2.89 -7.58
CA LYS A 288 -4.64 -3.57 -7.04
C LYS A 288 -3.83 -4.29 -8.11
N ALA A 289 -4.48 -4.93 -9.09
CA ALA A 289 -3.78 -5.55 -10.22
C ALA A 289 -3.03 -4.50 -11.06
N VAL A 290 -3.64 -3.34 -11.31
CA VAL A 290 -2.98 -2.23 -12.02
C VAL A 290 -1.80 -1.68 -11.21
N MET A 291 -1.96 -1.49 -9.89
CA MET A 291 -0.86 -1.08 -8.99
C MET A 291 0.31 -2.09 -9.04
N GLN A 292 0.01 -3.37 -8.99
CA GLN A 292 1.03 -4.45 -9.02
C GLN A 292 1.81 -4.45 -10.32
N LEU A 293 1.13 -4.29 -11.47
CA LEU A 293 1.78 -4.18 -12.77
C LEU A 293 2.67 -2.93 -12.86
N ALA A 294 2.17 -1.78 -12.37
CA ALA A 294 2.93 -0.52 -12.39
C ALA A 294 4.17 -0.57 -11.50
N ALA A 295 4.12 -1.25 -10.35
CA ALA A 295 5.21 -1.37 -9.41
C ALA A 295 6.24 -2.47 -9.78
N ALA A 296 5.87 -3.41 -10.64
CA ALA A 296 6.72 -4.56 -10.97
C ALA A 296 8.09 -4.11 -11.53
N GLY A 297 9.17 -4.61 -10.91
CA GLY A 297 10.55 -4.29 -11.29
C GLY A 297 11.06 -2.91 -10.89
N THR A 298 10.22 -2.05 -10.30
CA THR A 298 10.60 -0.66 -9.96
C THR A 298 11.23 -0.51 -8.57
N GLY A 299 11.20 -1.54 -7.74
CA GLY A 299 11.59 -1.46 -6.32
C GLY A 299 10.58 -0.76 -5.42
N VAL A 300 9.44 -0.32 -5.97
CA VAL A 300 8.34 0.29 -5.21
C VAL A 300 7.47 -0.79 -4.60
N ARG A 301 7.21 -0.69 -3.31
CA ARG A 301 6.39 -1.64 -2.56
C ARG A 301 4.91 -1.40 -2.79
N ILE A 302 4.11 -2.44 -2.64
CA ILE A 302 2.65 -2.35 -2.72
C ILE A 302 2.04 -2.78 -1.39
N SER A 303 1.02 -2.05 -0.94
CA SER A 303 0.26 -2.31 0.28
C SER A 303 -1.23 -2.43 -0.05
N ASP A 304 -1.87 -3.46 0.51
CA ASP A 304 -3.32 -3.59 0.47
C ASP A 304 -3.99 -2.62 1.47
N GLY A 305 -5.29 -2.50 1.37
CA GLY A 305 -6.12 -1.68 2.24
C GLY A 305 -6.42 -2.30 3.60
N SER A 306 -7.57 -1.96 4.17
CA SER A 306 -7.98 -2.36 5.51
C SER A 306 -9.44 -2.82 5.56
N THR A 307 -9.80 -3.42 6.70
CA THR A 307 -11.16 -3.58 7.17
C THR A 307 -11.46 -2.61 8.30
N ASN A 308 -12.68 -2.07 8.34
CA ASN A 308 -13.16 -1.18 9.41
C ASN A 308 -13.93 -1.93 10.51
N VAL A 309 -14.01 -3.25 10.45
CA VAL A 309 -14.62 -4.06 11.50
C VAL A 309 -13.56 -4.35 12.56
N ILE A 310 -13.70 -3.70 13.71
CA ILE A 310 -12.73 -3.77 14.80
C ILE A 310 -13.12 -4.92 15.72
N PRO A 311 -12.18 -5.82 16.09
CA PRO A 311 -12.44 -6.96 16.97
C PRO A 311 -12.55 -6.52 18.42
N LEU A 312 -13.69 -5.95 18.79
CA LEU A 312 -14.03 -5.47 20.14
C LEU A 312 -15.45 -5.88 20.53
N GLY A 313 -15.70 -6.00 21.81
CA GLY A 313 -16.99 -6.30 22.40
C GLY A 313 -17.12 -7.76 22.85
N GLU A 314 -18.32 -8.34 22.72
CA GLU A 314 -18.58 -9.71 23.13
C GLU A 314 -17.80 -10.72 22.24
N PRO A 315 -17.47 -11.92 22.75
CA PRO A 315 -16.66 -12.91 22.02
C PRO A 315 -17.10 -13.15 20.60
N ASP A 316 -18.40 -13.37 20.36
CA ASP A 316 -18.96 -13.55 19.01
C ASP A 316 -18.70 -12.34 18.07
N ALA A 317 -18.60 -11.12 18.59
CA ALA A 317 -18.29 -9.94 17.80
C ALA A 317 -16.81 -9.90 17.43
N VAL A 318 -15.95 -10.31 18.34
CA VAL A 318 -14.50 -10.45 18.11
C VAL A 318 -14.24 -11.49 17.01
N ASP A 319 -14.85 -12.65 17.09
CA ASP A 319 -14.72 -13.71 16.07
C ASP A 319 -15.22 -13.26 14.70
N ARG A 320 -16.39 -12.60 14.65
CA ARG A 320 -16.91 -12.03 13.40
C ARG A 320 -16.01 -10.96 12.79
N ALA A 321 -15.14 -10.34 13.55
CA ALA A 321 -14.15 -9.39 13.05
C ALA A 321 -12.84 -10.08 12.66
N TRP A 322 -12.33 -11.01 13.47
CA TRP A 322 -11.08 -11.72 13.22
C TRP A 322 -11.15 -12.64 12.00
N ALA A 323 -12.24 -13.40 11.85
CA ALA A 323 -12.39 -14.33 10.74
C ALA A 323 -12.22 -13.67 9.36
N PRO A 324 -12.97 -12.61 8.99
CA PRO A 324 -12.74 -11.94 7.72
C PRO A 324 -11.40 -11.21 7.66
N HIS A 325 -10.89 -10.64 8.77
CA HIS A 325 -9.60 -9.97 8.77
C HIS A 325 -8.46 -10.93 8.44
N GLY A 326 -8.35 -12.07 9.14
CA GLY A 326 -7.32 -13.08 8.88
C GLY A 326 -7.40 -13.64 7.47
N ARG A 327 -8.61 -13.96 6.99
CA ARG A 327 -8.85 -14.44 5.62
C ARG A 327 -8.41 -13.41 4.58
N LEU A 328 -8.70 -12.12 4.76
CA LEU A 328 -8.31 -11.06 3.83
C LEU A 328 -6.80 -10.83 3.85
N VAL A 329 -6.15 -10.91 5.00
CA VAL A 329 -4.68 -10.84 5.11
C VAL A 329 -4.02 -11.99 4.35
N THR A 330 -4.47 -13.22 4.57
CA THR A 330 -3.95 -14.40 3.86
C THR A 330 -4.12 -14.25 2.35
N ARG A 331 -5.31 -13.84 1.90
CA ARG A 331 -5.60 -13.59 0.49
C ARG A 331 -4.68 -12.51 -0.12
N SER A 332 -4.36 -11.46 0.62
CA SER A 332 -3.45 -10.41 0.17
C SER A 332 -2.03 -10.96 -0.01
N LEU A 333 -1.55 -11.76 0.95
CA LEU A 333 -0.24 -12.42 0.90
C LEU A 333 -0.12 -13.37 -0.30
N GLU A 334 -1.14 -14.21 -0.54
CA GLU A 334 -1.23 -15.12 -1.69
C GLU A 334 -1.15 -14.39 -3.03
N ARG A 335 -1.58 -13.14 -3.08
CA ARG A 335 -1.56 -12.29 -4.27
C ARG A 335 -0.32 -11.38 -4.37
N GLY A 336 0.64 -11.54 -3.45
CA GLY A 336 1.89 -10.78 -3.46
C GLY A 336 1.81 -9.41 -2.79
N PHE A 337 0.73 -9.12 -2.03
CA PHE A 337 0.63 -7.95 -1.17
C PHE A 337 1.09 -8.32 0.24
N TYR A 338 2.36 -8.05 0.54
CA TYR A 338 2.97 -8.42 1.82
C TYR A 338 2.76 -7.38 2.93
N GLN A 339 2.11 -6.26 2.60
CA GLN A 339 1.79 -5.17 3.50
C GLN A 339 0.30 -4.85 3.40
N GLY A 340 -0.29 -4.41 4.51
CA GLY A 340 -1.67 -3.93 4.56
C GLY A 340 -1.84 -2.85 5.61
N LEU A 341 -3.07 -2.38 5.82
CA LEU A 341 -3.42 -1.34 6.77
C LEU A 341 -4.19 -1.92 7.95
N ASP A 342 -3.79 -1.57 9.18
CA ASP A 342 -4.52 -1.91 10.40
C ASP A 342 -4.97 -0.64 11.13
N LEU A 343 -6.25 -0.58 11.51
CA LEU A 343 -6.87 0.61 12.08
C LEU A 343 -6.91 0.63 13.61
N HIS A 344 -6.62 -0.50 14.25
CA HIS A 344 -6.77 -0.65 15.70
C HIS A 344 -5.79 -1.68 16.27
N PRO A 345 -5.29 -1.52 17.51
CA PRO A 345 -4.41 -2.51 18.15
C PRO A 345 -4.96 -3.93 18.16
N ALA A 346 -6.28 -4.12 18.29
CA ALA A 346 -6.91 -5.43 18.29
C ALA A 346 -6.83 -6.18 16.94
N HIS A 347 -6.48 -5.50 15.83
CA HIS A 347 -6.18 -6.15 14.55
C HIS A 347 -4.80 -6.82 14.54
N LEU A 348 -3.83 -6.33 15.34
CA LEU A 348 -2.43 -6.77 15.25
C LEU A 348 -2.23 -8.26 15.53
N PRO A 349 -2.89 -8.88 16.53
CA PRO A 349 -2.79 -10.32 16.72
C PRO A 349 -3.21 -11.10 15.48
N SER A 350 -4.33 -10.71 14.88
CA SER A 350 -4.88 -11.33 13.67
C SER A 350 -3.97 -11.12 12.46
N ARG A 351 -3.41 -9.91 12.28
CA ARG A 351 -2.42 -9.60 11.23
C ARG A 351 -1.22 -10.55 11.31
N PHE A 352 -0.58 -10.61 12.48
CA PHE A 352 0.64 -11.41 12.64
C PHE A 352 0.35 -12.91 12.63
N ALA A 353 -0.78 -13.37 13.20
CA ALA A 353 -1.15 -14.78 13.15
C ALA A 353 -1.36 -15.27 11.71
N ALA A 354 -2.12 -14.53 10.90
CA ALA A 354 -2.35 -14.88 9.50
C ALA A 354 -1.03 -14.81 8.68
N THR A 355 -0.22 -13.77 8.89
CA THR A 355 1.07 -13.60 8.21
C THR A 355 2.03 -14.75 8.55
N TYR A 356 2.12 -15.11 9.82
CA TYR A 356 3.05 -16.16 10.26
C TYR A 356 2.59 -17.54 9.79
N ALA A 357 1.31 -17.84 9.89
CA ALA A 357 0.76 -19.07 9.36
C ALA A 357 1.02 -19.22 7.85
N PHE A 358 0.86 -18.15 7.06
CA PHE A 358 1.14 -18.13 5.62
C PHE A 358 2.61 -18.49 5.32
N PHE A 359 3.56 -17.83 5.96
CA PHE A 359 4.97 -18.10 5.72
C PHE A 359 5.36 -19.50 6.19
N ARG A 360 4.90 -19.91 7.36
CA ARG A 360 5.27 -21.20 7.96
C ARG A 360 4.70 -22.39 7.22
N ALA A 361 3.47 -22.31 6.73
CA ALA A 361 2.85 -23.37 5.94
C ALA A 361 3.65 -23.76 4.68
N SER A 362 4.32 -22.78 4.04
CA SER A 362 5.08 -23.01 2.80
C SER A 362 6.59 -23.14 3.03
N LEU A 363 7.09 -22.84 4.23
CA LEU A 363 8.55 -22.78 4.52
C LEU A 363 9.28 -24.10 4.25
N PRO A 364 8.78 -25.29 4.69
CA PRO A 364 9.49 -26.54 4.46
C PRO A 364 9.71 -26.85 2.98
N ASP A 365 8.69 -26.66 2.15
CA ASP A 365 8.76 -26.88 0.71
C ASP A 365 9.73 -25.90 0.03
N VAL A 366 9.63 -24.63 0.39
CA VAL A 366 10.50 -23.57 -0.15
C VAL A 366 11.96 -23.85 0.18
N LEU A 367 12.29 -24.17 1.43
CA LEU A 367 13.66 -24.50 1.85
C LEU A 367 14.17 -25.77 1.18
N GLY A 368 13.33 -26.79 1.04
CA GLY A 368 13.64 -28.05 0.34
C GLY A 368 14.01 -27.83 -1.12
N ARG A 369 13.23 -27.03 -1.84
CA ARG A 369 13.42 -26.69 -3.26
C ARG A 369 14.67 -25.82 -3.46
N LEU A 370 14.83 -24.77 -2.66
CA LEU A 370 16.06 -23.93 -2.70
C LEU A 370 17.32 -24.76 -2.39
N GLY A 371 17.24 -25.67 -1.41
CA GLY A 371 18.34 -26.58 -1.08
C GLY A 371 18.70 -27.55 -2.20
N ALA A 372 17.72 -28.02 -2.97
CA ALA A 372 17.93 -28.88 -4.13
C ALA A 372 18.59 -28.09 -5.28
N ASP A 373 18.10 -26.88 -5.57
CA ASP A 373 18.64 -26.00 -6.60
C ASP A 373 20.11 -25.62 -6.32
N VAL A 374 20.41 -25.18 -5.12
CA VAL A 374 21.80 -24.89 -4.67
C VAL A 374 22.72 -26.10 -4.79
N ALA A 375 22.20 -27.30 -4.55
CA ALA A 375 22.96 -28.55 -4.69
C ALA A 375 23.10 -29.03 -6.13
N GLY A 376 22.46 -28.38 -7.10
CA GLY A 376 22.43 -28.82 -8.49
C GLY A 376 21.76 -30.19 -8.69
N ARG A 377 20.81 -30.54 -7.82
CA ARG A 377 20.07 -31.81 -7.88
C ARG A 377 18.78 -31.60 -8.65
N GLU A 378 18.50 -32.48 -9.61
CA GLU A 378 17.20 -32.53 -10.25
C GLU A 378 16.16 -33.00 -9.21
N GLY A 379 15.15 -32.16 -8.95
CA GLY A 379 14.02 -32.51 -8.12
C GLY A 379 12.83 -32.99 -8.93
N ALA A 380 11.73 -33.33 -8.27
CA ALA A 380 10.46 -33.65 -8.91
C ALA A 380 9.81 -32.42 -9.60
N VAL A 381 10.28 -31.23 -9.28
CA VAL A 381 9.85 -29.94 -9.87
C VAL A 381 11.07 -29.28 -10.48
N LEU A 382 10.95 -28.86 -11.75
CA LEU A 382 11.96 -28.06 -12.44
C LEU A 382 11.75 -26.59 -12.05
N ASP A 383 12.68 -26.05 -11.27
CA ASP A 383 12.66 -24.66 -10.88
C ASP A 383 13.53 -23.82 -11.83
N GLU A 384 12.90 -22.83 -12.46
CA GLU A 384 13.62 -21.84 -13.25
C GLU A 384 14.27 -20.79 -12.32
N PRO A 385 15.32 -20.06 -12.75
CA PRO A 385 15.97 -19.03 -11.95
C PRO A 385 15.00 -17.97 -11.38
N ALA A 386 13.93 -17.64 -12.11
CA ALA A 386 12.89 -16.72 -11.64
C ALA A 386 12.11 -17.29 -10.45
N THR A 387 11.81 -18.58 -10.45
CA THR A 387 11.13 -19.28 -9.36
C THR A 387 12.04 -19.36 -8.13
N ALA A 388 13.30 -19.72 -8.29
CA ALA A 388 14.29 -19.74 -7.20
C ALA A 388 14.45 -18.36 -6.55
N ARG A 389 14.47 -17.30 -7.35
CA ARG A 389 14.47 -15.90 -6.87
C ARG A 389 13.23 -15.57 -6.04
N SER A 390 12.04 -15.94 -6.54
CA SER A 390 10.79 -15.73 -5.81
C SER A 390 10.76 -16.44 -4.46
N MET A 391 11.26 -17.67 -4.41
CA MET A 391 11.40 -18.44 -3.16
C MET A 391 12.39 -17.79 -2.19
N ALA A 392 13.53 -17.27 -2.68
CA ALA A 392 14.48 -16.56 -1.83
C ALA A 392 13.88 -15.27 -1.23
N TRP A 393 13.11 -14.51 -2.02
CA TRP A 393 12.36 -13.36 -1.53
C TRP A 393 11.31 -13.74 -0.49
N PHE A 394 10.63 -14.84 -0.67
CA PHE A 394 9.68 -15.36 0.32
C PHE A 394 10.35 -15.60 1.68
N VAL A 395 11.50 -16.30 1.68
CA VAL A 395 12.27 -16.55 2.92
C VAL A 395 12.72 -15.24 3.58
N LEU A 396 13.23 -14.29 2.80
CA LEU A 396 13.67 -12.98 3.31
C LEU A 396 12.53 -12.19 3.97
N ARG A 397 11.37 -12.14 3.35
CA ARG A 397 10.19 -11.48 3.92
C ARG A 397 9.72 -12.17 5.20
N GLY A 398 9.76 -13.50 5.24
CA GLY A 398 9.47 -14.27 6.45
C GLY A 398 10.43 -13.96 7.61
N LEU A 399 11.72 -13.80 7.31
CA LEU A 399 12.74 -13.38 8.29
C LEU A 399 12.51 -11.93 8.76
N ASP A 400 12.23 -11.02 7.85
CA ASP A 400 12.03 -9.60 8.14
C ASP A 400 10.85 -9.34 9.06
N CYS A 401 9.71 -10.02 8.83
CA CYS A 401 8.53 -9.85 9.67
C CYS A 401 8.57 -10.66 10.97
N GLY A 402 9.52 -11.61 11.08
CA GLY A 402 9.68 -12.47 12.25
C GLY A 402 8.87 -13.77 12.24
N ALA A 403 8.26 -14.11 11.09
CA ALA A 403 7.55 -15.38 10.89
C ALA A 403 8.50 -16.58 10.81
N VAL A 404 9.74 -16.34 10.39
CA VAL A 404 10.79 -17.34 10.19
C VAL A 404 11.99 -16.98 11.02
N GLY A 405 12.52 -17.93 11.79
CA GLY A 405 13.73 -17.76 12.55
C GLY A 405 15.00 -18.01 11.72
N SER A 406 16.07 -17.25 11.96
CA SER A 406 17.36 -17.45 11.26
C SER A 406 17.92 -18.87 11.45
N ALA A 407 17.69 -19.50 12.61
CA ALA A 407 18.11 -20.86 12.88
C ALA A 407 17.39 -21.91 12.00
N GLU A 408 16.12 -21.67 11.65
CA GLU A 408 15.34 -22.55 10.78
C GLU A 408 15.93 -22.58 9.37
N VAL A 409 16.34 -21.41 8.87
CA VAL A 409 16.95 -21.27 7.53
C VAL A 409 18.36 -21.86 7.49
N THR A 410 19.18 -21.64 8.53
CA THR A 410 20.56 -22.14 8.60
C THR A 410 20.60 -23.67 8.83
N GLY A 411 19.66 -24.21 9.59
CA GLY A 411 19.55 -25.65 9.84
C GLY A 411 19.18 -26.46 8.59
N ALA A 412 18.39 -25.87 7.69
CA ALA A 412 18.01 -26.49 6.42
C ALA A 412 19.14 -26.43 5.37
N SER A 413 20.05 -25.48 5.49
CA SER A 413 21.23 -25.34 4.61
C SER A 413 22.37 -26.21 5.16
N THR A 414 22.45 -27.48 4.79
CA THR A 414 23.58 -28.36 5.15
C THR A 414 24.91 -27.81 4.61
N GLY A 415 25.50 -26.82 5.29
CA GLY A 415 26.91 -26.44 5.19
C GLY A 415 27.43 -25.86 3.88
N ARG A 416 26.57 -25.57 2.89
CA ARG A 416 26.95 -24.87 1.65
C ARG A 416 26.32 -23.48 1.62
N SER A 417 27.19 -22.50 1.49
CA SER A 417 26.88 -21.08 1.44
C SER A 417 25.82 -20.77 0.38
N TRP A 418 24.82 -19.99 0.73
CA TRP A 418 23.89 -19.29 -0.16
C TRP A 418 24.62 -18.29 -1.10
N SER A 419 25.96 -18.25 -1.03
CA SER A 419 26.86 -17.39 -1.79
C SER A 419 26.84 -17.62 -3.31
N ARG A 420 26.24 -18.72 -3.80
CA ARG A 420 26.08 -18.95 -5.24
C ARG A 420 25.16 -17.90 -5.90
N TRP A 421 24.29 -17.29 -5.12
CA TRP A 421 23.40 -16.22 -5.56
C TRP A 421 24.01 -14.81 -5.41
N SER A 422 25.20 -14.72 -4.87
CA SER A 422 25.96 -13.48 -4.63
C SER A 422 27.17 -13.30 -5.56
N ASP A 423 27.44 -14.23 -6.47
CA ASP A 423 28.54 -14.08 -7.45
C ASP A 423 28.15 -13.09 -8.55
N PRO A 424 28.92 -11.99 -8.74
CA PRO A 424 28.66 -11.00 -9.80
C PRO A 424 28.74 -11.55 -11.22
N SER A 425 29.36 -12.72 -11.46
CA SER A 425 29.39 -13.36 -12.76
C SER A 425 28.10 -14.13 -13.10
N ASP A 426 27.37 -14.60 -12.07
CA ASP A 426 26.02 -15.13 -12.19
C ASP A 426 24.96 -14.01 -12.17
N VAL A 427 25.35 -12.78 -11.77
CA VAL A 427 24.51 -11.58 -11.58
C VAL A 427 23.95 -11.02 -12.88
N LYS A 428 24.52 -11.29 -14.05
CA LYS A 428 23.85 -10.95 -15.32
C LYS A 428 22.53 -11.70 -15.57
N ALA A 429 22.28 -12.78 -14.80
CA ALA A 429 21.02 -13.50 -14.75
C ALA A 429 20.21 -13.24 -13.47
N ALA A 430 20.76 -12.52 -12.49
CA ALA A 430 20.22 -12.36 -11.13
C ALA A 430 20.29 -10.91 -10.61
N GLU A 431 20.21 -9.91 -11.50
CA GLU A 431 20.10 -8.50 -11.08
C GLU A 431 18.88 -8.31 -10.17
N GLY A 432 19.14 -7.94 -8.91
CA GLY A 432 18.11 -7.67 -7.91
C GLY A 432 18.02 -8.66 -6.73
N MET A 433 18.91 -9.66 -6.62
CA MET A 433 18.92 -10.52 -5.44
C MET A 433 19.75 -9.92 -4.28
N PRO A 434 19.21 -9.93 -3.05
CA PRO A 434 19.98 -9.54 -1.87
C PRO A 434 21.05 -10.58 -1.54
N GLU A 435 22.22 -10.11 -1.18
CA GLU A 435 23.32 -10.94 -0.67
C GLU A 435 22.92 -11.50 0.70
N LEU A 436 22.69 -12.80 0.80
CA LEU A 436 22.45 -13.51 2.04
C LEU A 436 23.78 -13.94 2.64
N THR A 437 24.32 -13.16 3.57
CA THR A 437 25.52 -13.53 4.33
C THR A 437 25.12 -14.01 5.73
N VAL A 438 25.52 -15.23 6.08
CA VAL A 438 25.39 -15.79 7.42
C VAL A 438 26.70 -15.54 8.16
N ASN A 439 26.70 -14.56 9.07
CA ASN A 439 27.78 -14.36 10.02
C ASN A 439 27.40 -14.99 11.35
N GLY A 440 28.38 -15.36 12.21
CA GLY A 440 28.16 -16.00 13.50
C GLY A 440 27.24 -15.28 14.49
N GLU A 441 26.71 -14.09 14.12
CA GLU A 441 25.75 -13.28 14.89
C GLU A 441 24.35 -13.23 14.27
N GLY A 442 24.08 -13.99 13.20
CA GLY A 442 22.80 -14.01 12.50
C GLY A 442 22.88 -13.50 11.05
N MET A 443 21.80 -13.71 10.31
CA MET A 443 21.67 -13.31 8.91
C MET A 443 21.44 -11.80 8.84
N ARG A 444 22.35 -11.05 8.22
CA ARG A 444 22.20 -9.60 8.01
C ARG A 444 22.27 -9.28 6.53
N ARG A 445 21.42 -8.36 6.08
CA ARG A 445 21.49 -7.77 4.74
C ARG A 445 22.71 -6.87 4.65
N ARG A 446 23.48 -6.99 3.57
CA ARG A 446 24.50 -6.02 3.23
C ARG A 446 23.83 -4.98 2.31
N ALA A 447 23.80 -3.74 2.73
CA ALA A 447 23.37 -2.66 1.87
C ALA A 447 24.26 -2.64 0.60
N PRO A 448 23.70 -2.44 -0.60
CA PRO A 448 24.50 -2.33 -1.81
C PRO A 448 25.51 -1.19 -1.61
N GLN A 449 26.78 -1.51 -1.66
CA GLN A 449 27.85 -0.50 -1.66
C GLN A 449 27.75 0.22 -3.00
N HIS A 450 27.13 1.38 -3.01
CA HIS A 450 27.32 2.32 -4.12
C HIS A 450 28.81 2.55 -4.31
N ARG A 451 29.38 1.93 -5.33
CA ARG A 451 30.72 2.28 -5.81
C ARG A 451 30.68 3.79 -6.10
N ARG A 452 31.31 4.56 -5.24
CA ARG A 452 31.60 5.99 -5.52
C ARG A 452 32.38 6.03 -6.82
N GLY A 453 31.67 6.25 -7.92
CA GLY A 453 32.25 6.58 -9.19
C GLY A 453 33.09 7.84 -9.00
N ARG A 454 34.39 7.75 -9.28
CA ARG A 454 35.31 8.87 -9.31
C ARG A 454 34.72 9.90 -10.27
N ALA A 455 34.40 11.08 -9.77
CA ALA A 455 33.89 12.19 -10.57
C ALA A 455 34.86 12.47 -11.74
N PRO A 456 34.37 12.59 -12.98
CA PRO A 456 35.21 13.04 -14.08
C PRO A 456 35.57 14.50 -13.84
N ARG A 457 36.84 14.83 -14.00
CA ARG A 457 37.40 16.17 -13.93
C ARG A 457 36.69 17.06 -14.98
N ARG A 458 36.19 18.19 -14.53
CA ARG A 458 35.60 19.22 -15.38
C ARG A 458 36.64 19.70 -16.40
N GLY A 459 36.32 19.60 -17.69
CA GLY A 459 36.93 20.31 -18.79
C GLY A 459 36.10 21.57 -19.09
N PRO A 460 36.67 22.60 -19.78
CA PRO A 460 36.15 23.94 -19.75
C PRO A 460 34.89 24.16 -20.61
N ASP A 461 34.11 25.13 -20.16
CA ASP A 461 32.85 25.65 -20.66
C ASP A 461 32.75 25.77 -22.20
N ARG A 462 31.64 25.25 -22.75
CA ARG A 462 31.08 25.67 -24.04
C ARG A 462 29.70 26.26 -23.84
N PRO A 463 29.36 27.37 -24.54
CA PRO A 463 28.16 28.15 -24.27
C PRO A 463 26.88 27.45 -24.78
N ALA A 464 25.80 27.67 -24.03
CA ALA A 464 24.45 27.21 -24.33
C ALA A 464 23.89 27.89 -25.58
N VAL A 465 23.35 27.11 -26.51
CA VAL A 465 22.56 27.56 -27.66
C VAL A 465 21.08 27.48 -27.29
N PRO A 466 20.29 28.55 -27.40
CA PRO A 466 18.86 28.45 -27.10
C PRO A 466 18.08 27.81 -28.27
N LEU A 467 17.36 26.78 -27.99
CA LEU A 467 16.43 26.12 -28.94
C LEU A 467 15.12 26.92 -28.98
N LEU A 468 14.93 27.70 -30.07
CA LEU A 468 13.67 28.34 -30.41
C LEU A 468 12.70 27.30 -31.00
N LEU A 469 11.66 26.94 -30.27
CA LEU A 469 10.52 26.17 -30.77
C LEU A 469 9.62 27.10 -31.60
N ARG A 470 9.66 26.97 -32.92
CA ARG A 470 8.65 27.50 -33.84
C ARG A 470 7.41 26.62 -33.84
N ALA A 471 6.29 27.20 -33.40
CA ALA A 471 4.96 26.62 -33.60
C ALA A 471 4.58 26.68 -35.09
N GLY A 472 4.57 25.55 -35.77
CA GLY A 472 4.00 25.38 -37.09
C GLY A 472 2.54 24.96 -36.99
N ARG A 473 1.62 25.83 -37.45
CA ARG A 473 0.22 25.45 -37.67
C ARG A 473 0.12 24.52 -38.89
N VAL A 474 -0.30 23.28 -38.66
CA VAL A 474 -0.76 22.41 -39.73
C VAL A 474 -2.29 22.39 -39.72
N ARG A 475 -2.89 22.98 -40.76
CA ARG A 475 -4.31 22.76 -41.08
C ARG A 475 -4.39 21.45 -41.88
N GLY A 476 -5.05 20.45 -41.35
CA GLY A 476 -5.40 19.23 -42.06
C GLY A 476 -6.88 18.92 -41.92
N HIS A 477 -7.57 18.83 -43.04
CA HIS A 477 -8.96 18.41 -43.17
C HIS A 477 -9.15 16.97 -42.69
N LEU A 478 -10.15 16.75 -41.85
CA LEU A 478 -10.69 15.43 -41.53
C LEU A 478 -11.85 15.08 -42.49
N PRO A 479 -11.83 13.91 -43.10
CA PRO A 479 -13.08 13.26 -43.52
C PRO A 479 -13.27 11.92 -42.81
N GLY A 480 -14.48 11.62 -42.42
CA GLY A 480 -14.93 10.27 -42.19
C GLY A 480 -15.38 9.94 -40.78
N ARG A 481 -16.68 9.95 -40.57
CA ARG A 481 -17.37 9.37 -39.39
C ARG A 481 -17.10 7.85 -39.35
N VAL A 482 -16.41 7.40 -38.32
CA VAL A 482 -16.33 5.98 -37.96
C VAL A 482 -17.55 5.61 -37.14
N ARG A 483 -18.40 4.75 -37.70
CA ARG A 483 -19.51 4.13 -36.96
C ARG A 483 -18.94 2.96 -36.16
N TRP A 484 -19.03 3.03 -34.85
CA TRP A 484 -18.82 1.87 -33.99
C TRP A 484 -20.06 1.00 -33.98
N ALA A 485 -19.92 -0.24 -34.43
CA ALA A 485 -20.91 -1.30 -34.24
C ALA A 485 -20.56 -2.04 -32.95
N ALA A 486 -21.44 -1.98 -31.96
CA ALA A 486 -21.33 -2.80 -30.76
C ALA A 486 -21.53 -4.28 -31.14
N TYR A 487 -20.53 -5.11 -30.82
CA TYR A 487 -20.62 -6.56 -30.96
C TYR A 487 -21.33 -7.11 -29.71
N VAL A 488 -22.50 -7.74 -29.91
CA VAL A 488 -23.20 -8.51 -28.88
C VAL A 488 -22.98 -9.98 -29.22
N PRO A 489 -22.38 -10.79 -28.32
CA PRO A 489 -22.23 -12.23 -28.58
C PRO A 489 -23.62 -12.90 -28.55
N GLY A 490 -23.96 -13.65 -29.60
CA GLY A 490 -25.15 -14.48 -29.66
C GLY A 490 -24.95 -15.80 -28.90
N GLU A 491 -25.96 -16.27 -28.25
CA GLU A 491 -26.00 -17.59 -27.61
C GLU A 491 -25.97 -18.71 -28.69
N GLN A 492 -25.10 -19.68 -28.48
CA GLN A 492 -24.93 -20.85 -29.32
C GLN A 492 -25.94 -21.93 -28.92
N ARG A 493 -26.79 -22.36 -29.82
CA ARG A 493 -27.68 -23.50 -29.61
C ARG A 493 -26.96 -24.83 -29.80
N ALA A 494 -27.47 -25.87 -29.18
CA ALA A 494 -26.90 -27.22 -29.17
C ALA A 494 -26.77 -27.89 -30.56
N ASP A 495 -27.27 -27.27 -31.63
CA ASP A 495 -27.22 -27.74 -33.02
C ASP A 495 -26.17 -27.01 -33.91
N GLY A 496 -25.40 -26.08 -33.33
CA GLY A 496 -24.31 -25.39 -34.03
C GLY A 496 -24.71 -24.21 -34.90
N SER A 497 -25.96 -23.72 -34.89
CA SER A 497 -26.41 -22.60 -35.72
C SER A 497 -26.43 -21.26 -34.96
N LEU A 498 -26.03 -20.17 -35.62
CA LEU A 498 -26.02 -18.80 -35.15
C LEU A 498 -27.27 -18.04 -35.63
N THR A 499 -28.06 -17.49 -34.71
CA THR A 499 -29.16 -16.61 -35.08
C THR A 499 -28.76 -15.14 -34.91
N SER A 500 -28.90 -14.35 -35.97
CA SER A 500 -28.69 -12.91 -35.97
C SER A 500 -30.01 -12.20 -35.59
N HIS A 501 -29.99 -11.45 -34.46
CA HIS A 501 -31.07 -10.53 -34.14
C HIS A 501 -30.77 -9.12 -34.65
N ARG A 502 -31.70 -8.54 -35.40
CA ARG A 502 -31.68 -7.12 -35.78
C ARG A 502 -31.92 -6.24 -34.54
N PRO A 503 -31.17 -5.13 -34.35
CA PRO A 503 -31.35 -4.26 -33.21
C PRO A 503 -32.66 -3.50 -33.30
N ARG A 504 -33.48 -3.56 -32.25
CA ARG A 504 -34.61 -2.67 -32.02
C ARG A 504 -34.09 -1.29 -31.64
N ARG A 505 -34.82 -0.26 -32.05
CA ARG A 505 -34.41 1.15 -31.95
C ARG A 505 -34.32 1.61 -30.49
N LEU A 506 -33.36 2.47 -30.21
CA LEU A 506 -33.01 3.10 -28.92
C LEU A 506 -34.17 3.94 -28.31
N HIS A 507 -35.34 3.98 -28.95
CA HIS A 507 -36.45 4.82 -28.53
C HIS A 507 -37.27 4.26 -27.35
N ASP A 508 -37.22 2.94 -27.13
CA ASP A 508 -38.01 2.28 -26.09
C ASP A 508 -37.40 2.34 -24.68
N HIS A 509 -36.11 2.67 -24.58
CA HIS A 509 -35.42 2.79 -23.27
C HIS A 509 -35.51 4.19 -22.65
N LEU A 510 -35.75 5.23 -23.44
CA LEU A 510 -35.95 6.60 -22.93
C LEU A 510 -37.34 6.82 -22.31
N LEU A 511 -38.35 6.09 -22.75
CA LEU A 511 -39.70 6.17 -22.18
C LEU A 511 -39.80 5.49 -20.79
N HIS A 512 -38.90 4.57 -20.48
CA HIS A 512 -38.94 3.90 -19.19
C HIS A 512 -38.28 4.75 -18.07
N PHE A 513 -37.30 5.58 -18.41
CA PHE A 513 -36.66 6.52 -17.46
C PHE A 513 -37.60 7.67 -17.10
N GLN A 514 -38.38 8.20 -18.07
CA GLN A 514 -39.34 9.27 -17.84
C GLN A 514 -40.51 8.82 -16.94
N GLN A 515 -40.92 7.55 -17.03
CA GLN A 515 -41.98 6.98 -16.16
C GLN A 515 -41.53 6.71 -14.72
N VAL A 516 -40.22 6.63 -14.45
CA VAL A 516 -39.68 6.47 -13.10
C VAL A 516 -39.54 7.82 -12.41
N GLU A 517 -39.17 8.89 -13.13
CA GLU A 517 -39.15 10.26 -12.59
C GLU A 517 -40.54 10.79 -12.26
N ASP A 518 -41.55 10.52 -13.11
CA ASP A 518 -42.91 10.93 -12.85
C ASP A 518 -43.54 10.23 -11.62
N ARG A 519 -43.13 8.99 -11.31
CA ARG A 519 -43.57 8.27 -10.09
C ARG A 519 -42.91 8.75 -8.81
N LEU A 520 -41.71 9.31 -8.87
CA LEU A 520 -41.03 9.89 -7.71
C LEU A 520 -41.59 11.27 -7.34
N HIS A 521 -42.03 12.04 -8.30
CA HIS A 521 -42.70 13.33 -8.05
C HIS A 521 -44.13 13.18 -7.48
N ASP A 522 -44.88 12.13 -7.84
CA ASP A 522 -46.20 11.85 -7.28
C ASP A 522 -46.19 11.36 -5.82
N THR A 523 -45.07 10.73 -5.37
CA THR A 523 -44.91 10.31 -3.97
C THR A 523 -44.56 11.45 -3.03
N GLU A 524 -43.89 12.51 -3.48
CA GLU A 524 -43.65 13.72 -2.67
C GLU A 524 -44.89 14.60 -2.53
N SER A 525 -45.81 14.56 -3.49
CA SER A 525 -47.07 15.34 -3.48
C SER A 525 -48.12 14.75 -2.53
N THR A 526 -48.11 13.44 -2.29
CA THR A 526 -49.10 12.77 -1.42
C THR A 526 -48.72 12.80 0.07
N CYS A 527 -47.48 13.10 0.43
CA CYS A 527 -47.07 13.29 1.84
C CYS A 527 -47.38 14.69 2.39
N ARG A 528 -47.78 15.68 1.56
CA ARG A 528 -48.10 17.03 2.02
C ARG A 528 -49.63 17.30 2.24
N ALA A 529 -50.50 16.34 1.95
CA ALA A 529 -51.95 16.54 1.99
C ALA A 529 -52.72 15.92 3.17
N SER A 530 -52.06 15.37 4.18
CA SER A 530 -52.74 14.83 5.38
C SER A 530 -52.27 15.53 6.66
N GLY A 531 -52.64 16.78 6.78
CA GLY A 531 -52.52 17.53 8.03
C GLY A 531 -53.74 18.42 8.20
N SER A 532 -54.67 18.08 9.08
CA SER A 532 -55.65 18.99 9.67
C SER A 532 -56.42 18.31 10.81
N PRO A 533 -57.16 19.08 11.65
CA PRO A 533 -56.61 19.81 12.80
C PRO A 533 -57.43 19.54 14.10
N THR A 534 -57.07 20.32 15.16
CA THR A 534 -57.88 20.66 16.36
C THR A 534 -57.91 19.67 17.52
N SER A 535 -57.49 20.07 18.71
CA SER A 535 -58.30 20.84 19.64
C SER A 535 -57.50 21.40 20.82
N GLN A 536 -57.84 22.64 21.14
CA GLN A 536 -57.46 23.39 22.36
C GLN A 536 -58.06 22.77 23.62
N THR A 537 -57.33 22.81 24.76
CA THR A 537 -57.85 23.33 26.05
C THR A 537 -56.70 23.53 27.05
N ARG A 538 -56.47 24.75 27.36
CA ARG A 538 -56.51 25.55 28.62
C ARG A 538 -55.79 24.99 29.86
N ALA A 539 -54.70 25.66 30.23
CA ALA A 539 -54.46 26.44 31.46
C ALA A 539 -54.40 25.72 32.83
N GLY A 540 -53.28 25.93 33.50
CA GLY A 540 -53.18 25.78 34.96
C GLY A 540 -51.76 25.90 35.46
N ARG A 541 -51.33 27.12 35.78
CA ARG A 541 -50.24 27.45 36.75
C ARG A 541 -50.97 27.93 38.01
N PRO A 542 -50.32 28.11 39.21
CA PRO A 542 -49.08 27.63 39.78
C PRO A 542 -49.26 27.18 41.27
N THR A 543 -48.21 26.72 41.96
CA THR A 543 -47.86 27.28 43.30
C THR A 543 -46.57 26.65 43.84
N ARG A 544 -45.80 27.54 44.44
CA ARG A 544 -44.60 27.34 45.29
C ARG A 544 -44.96 26.62 46.60
N THR A 545 -43.96 25.93 47.18
CA THR A 545 -43.45 26.11 48.55
C THR A 545 -42.31 25.13 48.82
N SER A 546 -41.14 25.64 49.08
CA SER A 546 -40.39 25.72 50.38
C SER A 546 -39.63 24.45 50.79
N ASP A 547 -38.33 24.61 50.77
CA ASP A 547 -37.29 24.00 51.63
C ASP A 547 -37.68 24.02 53.15
N PRO A 548 -37.05 23.32 54.12
CA PRO A 548 -35.60 23.08 54.25
C PRO A 548 -35.15 21.79 55.02
N ASP A 549 -33.81 21.66 55.09
CA ASP A 549 -32.96 21.15 56.16
C ASP A 549 -32.72 19.64 56.42
N GLU A 550 -31.50 19.37 56.46
CA GLU A 550 -30.46 19.04 57.44
C GLU A 550 -29.86 17.64 57.45
N ARG A 551 -28.52 17.68 57.25
CA ARG A 551 -27.45 16.93 57.98
C ARG A 551 -27.41 15.39 57.93
N SER A 552 -26.35 14.80 57.55
CA SER A 552 -25.08 14.54 58.24
C SER A 552 -24.33 13.37 57.57
N ALA A 553 -23.04 13.56 57.40
CA ALA A 553 -22.03 12.51 57.29
C ALA A 553 -21.69 12.00 58.74
N PRO A 554 -20.78 11.03 58.99
CA PRO A 554 -19.93 10.21 58.13
C PRO A 554 -19.78 8.73 58.59
N ARG A 555 -19.32 7.85 57.75
CA ARG A 555 -18.14 6.99 58.00
C ARG A 555 -17.75 6.23 56.75
#